data_7859697199a6737cad1eb859e01a116b
#
_entry.id   7859697199a6737cad1eb859e01a116b
#
_cell.length_a   1.000
_cell.length_b   1.000
_cell.length_c   1.000
_cell.angle_alpha   90.00
_cell.angle_beta   90.00
_cell.angle_gamma   90.00
#
_symmetry.space_group_name_H-M   'P 1'
#
loop_
_entity.id
_entity.type
_entity.pdbx_description
1 polymer ?
#
loop_
_entity_poly.entity_id
_entity_poly.type
_entity_poly.pdbx_seq_one_letter_code
_entity_poly.pdbx_strand_id
1 'polypeptide(L)'
;ERNIPLVLCGKNHQPAAWIHPIKSHFKQAKYLRAQASLTKAKANRLWKQVVVAKISWQIFALEKQGIVSKTLGRLARQVSNGDPQNIEAQAARLYWRLMMGPNFRRETSGGGANILLNYGYTVLRAAVCRALVAAGLNPCFGIHHRSQVNSFQLVDDLMEPFRPLV
;
A
#
# COMPACT_ATOMS: atom_id res chain seq x y z
N GLU A 1 -29.77 0.75 10.02
CA GLU A 1 -28.98 -0.02 9.03
C GLU A 1 -27.55 0.55 8.94
N ARG A 2 -26.54 -0.31 9.04
CA ARG A 2 -25.15 0.10 8.87
C ARG A 2 -24.72 -0.28 7.45
N ASN A 3 -24.38 0.70 6.63
CA ASN A 3 -23.86 0.49 5.27
C ASN A 3 -22.40 0.01 5.31
N ILE A 4 -22.19 -1.25 5.70
CA ILE A 4 -20.84 -1.83 5.84
C ILE A 4 -20.54 -2.65 4.59
N PRO A 5 -19.46 -2.33 3.85
CA PRO A 5 -19.01 -3.19 2.75
C PRO A 5 -18.42 -4.49 3.30
N LEU A 6 -18.70 -5.61 2.62
CA LEU A 6 -18.16 -6.92 2.94
C LEU A 6 -17.14 -7.31 1.88
N VAL A 7 -15.94 -7.69 2.30
CA VAL A 7 -14.90 -8.25 1.42
C VAL A 7 -14.89 -9.76 1.61
N LEU A 8 -15.05 -10.50 0.53
CA LEU A 8 -14.93 -11.95 0.48
C LEU A 8 -13.50 -12.29 0.08
N CYS A 9 -12.88 -13.19 0.83
CA CYS A 9 -11.53 -13.66 0.54
C CYS A 9 -11.57 -15.09 -0.02
N GLY A 10 -10.66 -15.38 -0.95
CA GLY A 10 -10.45 -16.72 -1.47
C GLY A 10 -9.70 -17.63 -0.47
N LYS A 11 -9.46 -18.89 -0.85
CA LYS A 11 -8.72 -19.88 -0.04
C LYS A 11 -7.30 -19.42 0.33
N ASN A 12 -6.71 -18.54 -0.46
CA ASN A 12 -5.39 -17.93 -0.23
C ASN A 12 -5.46 -16.67 0.62
N HIS A 13 -6.62 -16.39 1.27
CA HIS A 13 -6.90 -15.20 2.07
C HIS A 13 -6.83 -13.86 1.31
N GLN A 14 -6.62 -13.88 -0.02
CA GLN A 14 -6.64 -12.67 -0.83
C GLN A 14 -8.08 -12.22 -1.10
N PRO A 15 -8.34 -10.89 -1.17
CA PRO A 15 -9.63 -10.38 -1.61
C PRO A 15 -10.01 -10.95 -2.98
N ALA A 16 -11.18 -11.57 -3.07
CA ALA A 16 -11.71 -12.19 -4.30
C ALA A 16 -12.97 -11.46 -4.80
N ALA A 17 -13.78 -10.92 -3.90
CA ALA A 17 -14.98 -10.16 -4.22
C ALA A 17 -15.33 -9.19 -3.10
N TRP A 18 -16.21 -8.24 -3.38
CA TRP A 18 -16.84 -7.42 -2.35
C TRP A 18 -18.32 -7.24 -2.61
N ILE A 19 -19.08 -7.15 -1.53
CA ILE A 19 -20.48 -6.78 -1.55
C ILE A 19 -20.55 -5.31 -1.15
N HIS A 20 -21.16 -4.51 -1.98
CA HIS A 20 -21.25 -3.06 -1.82
C HIS A 20 -22.70 -2.66 -1.57
N PRO A 21 -23.01 -1.91 -0.50
CA PRO A 21 -24.33 -1.37 -0.31
C PRO A 21 -24.72 -0.43 -1.45
N ILE A 22 -25.92 -0.55 -1.98
CA ILE A 22 -26.41 0.31 -3.10
C ILE A 22 -26.32 1.80 -2.72
N LYS A 23 -26.65 2.13 -1.47
CA LYS A 23 -26.53 3.49 -0.89
C LYS A 23 -25.32 3.55 0.06
N SER A 24 -24.09 3.43 -0.43
CA SER A 24 -22.93 3.36 0.46
C SER A 24 -22.38 4.73 0.84
N HIS A 25 -21.81 5.44 -0.10
CA HIS A 25 -21.20 6.75 0.12
C HIS A 25 -21.87 7.81 -0.77
N PHE A 26 -22.41 8.85 -0.16
CA PHE A 26 -23.20 9.89 -0.89
C PHE A 26 -22.41 10.64 -1.99
N LYS A 27 -21.08 10.58 -1.97
CA LYS A 27 -20.18 11.17 -2.99
C LYS A 27 -19.57 10.13 -3.95
N GLN A 28 -20.02 8.88 -3.95
CA GLN A 28 -19.41 7.80 -4.73
C GLN A 28 -19.25 8.14 -6.21
N ALA A 29 -20.30 8.63 -6.87
CA ALA A 29 -20.24 9.01 -8.28
C ALA A 29 -19.21 10.12 -8.55
N LYS A 30 -19.05 11.08 -7.63
CA LYS A 30 -18.05 12.14 -7.70
C LYS A 30 -16.63 11.54 -7.60
N TYR A 31 -16.43 10.60 -6.67
CA TYR A 31 -15.11 9.97 -6.48
C TYR A 31 -14.74 9.08 -7.64
N LEU A 32 -15.66 8.29 -8.18
CA LEU A 32 -15.43 7.48 -9.38
C LEU A 32 -14.99 8.32 -10.58
N ARG A 33 -15.69 9.44 -10.84
CA ARG A 33 -15.32 10.37 -11.91
C ARG A 33 -13.93 10.96 -11.66
N ALA A 34 -13.61 11.37 -10.43
CA ALA A 34 -12.30 11.92 -10.09
C ALA A 34 -11.17 10.89 -10.24
N GLN A 35 -11.41 9.62 -9.88
CA GLN A 35 -10.46 8.54 -10.09
C GLN A 35 -10.25 8.26 -11.59
N ALA A 36 -11.32 8.15 -12.36
CA ALA A 36 -11.25 7.89 -13.79
C ALA A 36 -10.54 9.03 -14.58
N SER A 37 -10.70 10.28 -14.13
CA SER A 37 -10.07 11.46 -14.73
C SER A 37 -8.73 11.85 -14.09
N LEU A 38 -8.13 10.97 -13.26
CA LEU A 38 -6.87 11.26 -12.57
C LEU A 38 -5.72 11.41 -13.58
N THR A 39 -5.21 12.63 -13.71
CA THR A 39 -4.08 12.91 -14.61
C THR A 39 -2.78 12.31 -14.07
N LYS A 40 -1.85 11.94 -14.98
CA LYS A 40 -0.53 11.41 -14.60
C LYS A 40 0.22 12.33 -13.64
N ALA A 41 0.15 13.64 -13.84
CA ALA A 41 0.80 14.62 -12.95
C ALA A 41 0.25 14.59 -11.52
N LYS A 42 -1.08 14.46 -11.37
CA LYS A 42 -1.72 14.31 -10.05
C LYS A 42 -1.39 12.95 -9.44
N ALA A 43 -1.45 11.87 -10.20
CA ALA A 43 -1.08 10.53 -9.77
C ALA A 43 0.38 10.50 -9.25
N ASN A 44 1.32 11.09 -9.97
CA ASN A 44 2.72 11.17 -9.56
C ASN A 44 2.91 11.95 -8.24
N ARG A 45 2.14 13.02 -8.02
CA ARG A 45 2.16 13.75 -6.73
C ARG A 45 1.63 12.92 -5.58
N LEU A 46 0.54 12.19 -5.80
CA LEU A 46 -0.02 11.28 -4.80
C LEU A 46 0.95 10.15 -4.48
N TRP A 47 1.57 9.56 -5.52
CA TRP A 47 2.55 8.50 -5.32
C TRP A 47 3.75 8.96 -4.49
N LYS A 48 4.26 10.16 -4.73
CA LYS A 48 5.29 10.76 -3.86
C LYS A 48 4.87 10.73 -2.39
N GLN A 49 3.62 11.13 -2.08
CA GLN A 49 3.13 11.15 -0.70
C GLN A 49 3.08 9.73 -0.10
N VAL A 50 2.64 8.75 -0.87
CA VAL A 50 2.61 7.34 -0.47
C VAL A 50 4.01 6.83 -0.13
N VAL A 51 4.99 7.10 -1.00
CA VAL A 51 6.39 6.66 -0.80
C VAL A 51 7.01 7.34 0.43
N VAL A 52 6.82 8.66 0.58
CA VAL A 52 7.33 9.39 1.75
C VAL A 52 6.71 8.84 3.03
N ALA A 53 5.41 8.60 3.05
CA ALA A 53 4.72 8.02 4.21
C ALA A 53 5.24 6.60 4.52
N LYS A 54 5.47 5.76 3.51
CA LYS A 54 6.08 4.43 3.69
C LYS A 54 7.45 4.52 4.37
N ILE A 55 8.33 5.40 3.87
CA ILE A 55 9.67 5.55 4.45
C ILE A 55 9.59 6.09 5.88
N SER A 56 8.65 7.00 6.16
CA SER A 56 8.45 7.52 7.53
C SER A 56 8.03 6.41 8.50
N TRP A 57 7.16 5.50 8.07
CA TRP A 57 6.78 4.33 8.88
C TRP A 57 7.91 3.31 9.01
N GLN A 58 8.75 3.14 7.99
CA GLN A 58 9.98 2.34 8.10
C GLN A 58 10.94 2.90 9.16
N ILE A 59 11.14 4.22 9.18
CA ILE A 59 11.96 4.89 10.20
C ILE A 59 11.37 4.65 11.58
N PHE A 60 10.08 4.91 11.74
CA PHE A 60 9.38 4.69 13.01
C PHE A 60 9.49 3.24 13.52
N ALA A 61 9.29 2.26 12.63
CA ALA A 61 9.42 0.85 13.00
C ALA A 61 10.83 0.48 13.46
N LEU A 62 11.87 1.02 12.80
CA LEU A 62 13.27 0.82 13.20
C LEU A 62 13.58 1.50 14.56
N GLU A 63 13.09 2.71 14.77
CA GLU A 63 13.27 3.44 16.03
C GLU A 63 12.65 2.69 17.22
N LYS A 64 11.52 2.01 17.02
CA LYS A 64 10.92 1.13 18.03
C LYS A 64 11.80 -0.06 18.41
N GLN A 65 12.73 -0.44 17.53
CA GLN A 65 13.75 -1.48 17.79
C GLN A 65 15.10 -0.87 18.22
N GLY A 66 15.16 0.42 18.52
CA GLY A 66 16.39 1.12 18.89
C GLY A 66 17.36 1.38 17.73
N ILE A 67 16.91 1.21 16.49
CA ILE A 67 17.74 1.38 15.29
C ILE A 67 17.49 2.74 14.67
N VAL A 68 18.50 3.60 14.60
CA VAL A 68 18.42 4.94 13.99
C VAL A 68 19.09 4.93 12.61
N SER A 69 18.37 5.33 11.56
CA SER A 69 18.91 5.41 10.20
C SER A 69 18.77 6.80 9.58
N LYS A 70 19.86 7.58 9.64
CA LYS A 70 19.94 8.88 8.96
C LYS A 70 19.81 8.75 7.44
N THR A 71 20.20 7.61 6.87
CA THR A 71 20.12 7.34 5.43
C THR A 71 18.67 7.25 4.95
N LEU A 72 17.76 6.57 5.68
CA LEU A 72 16.34 6.55 5.33
C LEU A 72 15.74 7.96 5.35
N GLY A 73 16.08 8.77 6.34
CA GLY A 73 15.62 10.17 6.39
C GLY A 73 16.11 11.01 5.21
N ARG A 74 17.34 10.75 4.71
CA ARG A 74 17.85 11.39 3.48
C ARG A 74 17.09 10.91 2.25
N LEU A 75 16.86 9.60 2.11
CA LEU A 75 16.07 9.02 1.02
C LEU A 75 14.66 9.60 0.97
N ALA A 76 13.97 9.72 2.11
CA ALA A 76 12.64 10.32 2.16
C ALA A 76 12.59 11.74 1.56
N ARG A 77 13.62 12.57 1.81
CA ARG A 77 13.72 13.93 1.24
C ARG A 77 14.03 13.96 -0.26
N GLN A 78 14.61 12.88 -0.80
CA GLN A 78 14.94 12.77 -2.23
C GLN A 78 13.77 12.29 -3.09
N VAL A 79 12.69 11.80 -2.50
CA VAL A 79 11.52 11.34 -3.25
C VAL A 79 10.94 12.50 -4.07
N SER A 80 10.91 12.35 -5.37
CA SER A 80 10.29 13.29 -6.30
C SER A 80 8.96 12.76 -6.84
N ASN A 81 8.21 13.57 -7.60
CA ASN A 81 6.91 13.17 -8.14
C ASN A 81 7.03 11.95 -9.06
N GLY A 82 6.29 10.90 -8.73
CA GLY A 82 6.30 9.63 -9.46
C GLY A 82 7.48 8.71 -9.16
N ASP A 83 8.39 9.13 -8.29
CA ASP A 83 9.58 8.38 -7.83
C ASP A 83 10.43 7.78 -8.98
N PRO A 84 10.87 8.59 -9.98
CA PRO A 84 11.60 8.08 -11.15
C PRO A 84 12.96 7.45 -10.80
N GLN A 85 13.51 7.78 -9.65
CA GLN A 85 14.77 7.22 -9.14
C GLN A 85 14.57 5.93 -8.34
N ASN A 86 13.32 5.47 -8.19
CA ASN A 86 12.96 4.29 -7.43
C ASN A 86 13.53 4.31 -5.99
N ILE A 87 13.38 5.47 -5.33
CA ILE A 87 13.80 5.67 -3.94
C ILE A 87 13.04 4.71 -3.01
N GLU A 88 11.78 4.42 -3.36
CA GLU A 88 10.95 3.44 -2.64
C GLU A 88 11.66 2.10 -2.49
N ALA A 89 12.16 1.53 -3.58
CA ALA A 89 12.85 0.24 -3.55
C ALA A 89 14.23 0.32 -2.85
N GLN A 90 14.93 1.46 -2.96
CA GLN A 90 16.20 1.68 -2.25
C GLN A 90 15.96 1.72 -0.73
N ALA A 91 14.95 2.46 -0.29
CA ALA A 91 14.56 2.54 1.12
C ALA A 91 14.09 1.18 1.66
N ALA A 92 13.28 0.43 0.89
CA ALA A 92 12.80 -0.89 1.28
C ALA A 92 13.95 -1.90 1.47
N ARG A 93 14.93 -1.92 0.56
CA ARG A 93 16.13 -2.77 0.70
C ARG A 93 16.93 -2.44 1.96
N LEU A 94 17.15 -1.15 2.23
CA LEU A 94 17.87 -0.72 3.43
C LEU A 94 17.08 -1.07 4.70
N TYR A 95 15.79 -0.79 4.72
CA TYR A 95 14.89 -1.11 5.83
C TYR A 95 14.96 -2.59 6.22
N TRP A 96 14.78 -3.49 5.25
CA TRP A 96 14.78 -4.92 5.52
C TRP A 96 16.13 -5.43 6.04
N ARG A 97 17.23 -4.90 5.52
CA ARG A 97 18.57 -5.26 6.01
C ARG A 97 18.81 -4.77 7.44
N LEU A 98 18.29 -3.62 7.81
CA LEU A 98 18.39 -3.09 9.17
C LEU A 98 17.47 -3.82 10.14
N MET A 99 16.25 -4.17 9.70
CA MET A 99 15.24 -4.79 10.55
C MET A 99 15.51 -6.28 10.78
N MET A 100 15.91 -7.02 9.73
CA MET A 100 15.97 -8.49 9.71
C MET A 100 17.39 -9.03 9.51
N GLY A 101 18.38 -8.15 9.38
CA GLY A 101 19.77 -8.53 9.16
C GLY A 101 20.23 -8.47 7.69
N PRO A 102 21.56 -8.46 7.47
CA PRO A 102 22.18 -8.15 6.16
C PRO A 102 21.81 -9.15 5.05
N ASN A 103 21.53 -10.39 5.41
CA ASN A 103 21.23 -11.46 4.45
C ASN A 103 19.73 -11.60 4.14
N PHE A 104 18.87 -10.87 4.83
CA PHE A 104 17.44 -10.95 4.58
C PHE A 104 17.06 -10.29 3.25
N ARG A 105 16.28 -11.02 2.46
CA ARG A 105 15.62 -10.52 1.26
C ARG A 105 14.12 -10.70 1.38
N ARG A 106 13.38 -9.65 1.11
CA ARG A 106 11.92 -9.71 1.04
C ARG A 106 11.51 -10.34 -0.29
N GLU A 107 10.98 -11.57 -0.23
CA GLU A 107 10.55 -12.34 -1.40
C GLU A 107 9.14 -12.91 -1.19
N THR A 108 8.31 -12.85 -2.23
CA THR A 108 6.93 -13.36 -2.14
C THR A 108 6.89 -14.90 -2.04
N SER A 109 7.85 -15.58 -2.66
CA SER A 109 8.01 -17.05 -2.62
C SER A 109 8.98 -17.52 -1.54
N GLY A 110 9.55 -16.61 -0.74
CA GLY A 110 10.53 -16.93 0.29
C GLY A 110 9.94 -17.65 1.50
N GLY A 111 10.74 -18.50 2.14
CA GLY A 111 10.40 -19.18 3.39
C GLY A 111 10.56 -18.32 4.65
N GLY A 112 10.40 -18.93 5.83
CA GLY A 112 10.65 -18.29 7.13
C GLY A 112 9.79 -17.04 7.36
N ALA A 113 10.44 -15.92 7.74
CA ALA A 113 9.75 -14.66 8.01
C ALA A 113 8.95 -14.13 6.81
N ASN A 114 9.32 -14.47 5.57
CA ASN A 114 8.55 -14.07 4.39
C ASN A 114 7.13 -14.66 4.37
N ILE A 115 6.91 -15.85 4.92
CA ILE A 115 5.58 -16.48 5.02
C ILE A 115 4.70 -15.64 5.95
N LEU A 116 5.21 -15.24 7.11
CA LEU A 116 4.47 -14.41 8.07
C LEU A 116 4.15 -13.03 7.49
N LEU A 117 5.12 -12.40 6.82
CA LEU A 117 4.92 -11.12 6.13
C LEU A 117 3.89 -11.24 5.00
N ASN A 118 3.89 -12.34 4.22
CA ASN A 118 2.90 -12.57 3.19
C ASN A 118 1.50 -12.69 3.78
N TYR A 119 1.36 -13.43 4.87
CA TYR A 119 0.09 -13.56 5.58
C TYR A 119 -0.40 -12.19 6.10
N GLY A 120 0.46 -11.46 6.81
CA GLY A 120 0.12 -10.13 7.33
C GLY A 120 -0.26 -9.14 6.24
N TYR A 121 0.45 -9.15 5.09
CA TYR A 121 0.09 -8.32 3.94
C TYR A 121 -1.23 -8.71 3.31
N THR A 122 -1.60 -9.97 3.35
CA THR A 122 -2.91 -10.44 2.89
C THR A 122 -4.04 -9.87 3.75
N VAL A 123 -3.87 -9.92 5.06
CA VAL A 123 -4.82 -9.33 6.02
C VAL A 123 -4.90 -7.81 5.85
N LEU A 124 -3.75 -7.14 5.75
CA LEU A 124 -3.67 -5.70 5.51
C LEU A 124 -4.37 -5.31 4.21
N ARG A 125 -4.16 -6.06 3.13
CA ARG A 125 -4.79 -5.84 1.82
C ARG A 125 -6.31 -5.89 1.93
N ALA A 126 -6.86 -6.87 2.64
CA ALA A 126 -8.30 -6.99 2.87
C ALA A 126 -8.85 -5.81 3.71
N ALA A 127 -8.11 -5.39 4.73
CA ALA A 127 -8.49 -4.23 5.56
C ALA A 127 -8.50 -2.92 4.78
N VAL A 128 -7.45 -2.67 3.98
CA VAL A 128 -7.35 -1.47 3.12
C VAL A 128 -8.44 -1.49 2.04
N CYS A 129 -8.70 -2.65 1.40
CA CYS A 129 -9.79 -2.79 0.43
C CYS A 129 -11.13 -2.39 1.04
N ARG A 130 -11.45 -2.90 2.22
CA ARG A 130 -12.68 -2.57 2.95
C ARG A 130 -12.77 -1.06 3.25
N ALA A 131 -11.69 -0.45 3.72
CA ALA A 131 -11.65 0.97 4.02
C ALA A 131 -11.86 1.83 2.77
N LEU A 132 -11.24 1.46 1.64
CA LEU A 132 -11.41 2.14 0.35
C LEU A 132 -12.86 2.12 -0.15
N VAL A 133 -13.47 0.94 -0.14
CA VAL A 133 -14.86 0.76 -0.57
C VAL A 133 -15.80 1.53 0.35
N ALA A 134 -15.57 1.51 1.67
CA ALA A 134 -16.34 2.30 2.64
C ALA A 134 -16.20 3.82 2.41
N ALA A 135 -15.05 4.29 1.95
CA ALA A 135 -14.81 5.68 1.58
C ALA A 135 -15.42 6.07 0.21
N GLY A 136 -16.08 5.14 -0.49
CA GLY A 136 -16.68 5.36 -1.81
C GLY A 136 -15.68 5.34 -2.98
N LEU A 137 -14.47 4.82 -2.75
CA LEU A 137 -13.44 4.68 -3.78
C LEU A 137 -13.53 3.30 -4.45
N ASN A 138 -13.14 3.24 -5.72
CA ASN A 138 -13.05 1.98 -6.46
C ASN A 138 -11.62 1.42 -6.39
N PRO A 139 -11.43 0.16 -5.97
CA PRO A 139 -10.12 -0.48 -5.85
C PRO A 139 -9.32 -0.60 -7.15
N CYS A 140 -9.99 -0.60 -8.31
CA CYS A 140 -9.35 -0.82 -9.61
C CYS A 140 -8.52 0.38 -10.13
N PHE A 141 -8.80 1.60 -9.67
CA PHE A 141 -8.14 2.81 -10.17
C PHE A 141 -6.86 3.12 -9.39
N GLY A 142 -5.77 2.43 -9.72
CA GLY A 142 -4.46 2.64 -9.11
C GLY A 142 -3.87 4.03 -9.38
N ILE A 143 -3.05 4.50 -8.44
CA ILE A 143 -2.30 5.76 -8.54
C ILE A 143 -1.00 5.51 -9.33
N HIS A 144 -0.30 4.44 -8.98
CA HIS A 144 1.02 4.10 -9.52
C HIS A 144 1.03 2.74 -10.24
N HIS A 145 0.61 1.68 -9.56
CA HIS A 145 0.53 0.36 -10.15
C HIS A 145 -0.56 0.32 -11.22
N ARG A 146 -0.20 -0.12 -12.42
CA ARG A 146 -1.12 -0.26 -13.55
C ARG A 146 -1.01 -1.67 -14.11
N SER A 147 -2.08 -2.41 -14.01
CA SER A 147 -2.19 -3.77 -14.50
C SER A 147 -3.57 -3.98 -15.10
N GLN A 148 -3.66 -4.65 -16.23
CA GLN A 148 -4.96 -4.97 -16.86
C GLN A 148 -5.70 -6.10 -16.12
N VAL A 149 -4.98 -6.91 -15.34
CA VAL A 149 -5.54 -8.09 -14.66
C VAL A 149 -5.70 -7.91 -13.15
N ASN A 150 -5.07 -6.90 -12.54
CA ASN A 150 -5.17 -6.66 -11.11
C ASN A 150 -6.32 -5.68 -10.80
N SER A 151 -7.39 -6.17 -10.23
CA SER A 151 -8.56 -5.37 -9.82
C SER A 151 -8.36 -4.59 -8.51
N PHE A 152 -7.21 -4.74 -7.83
CA PHE A 152 -6.93 -4.13 -6.53
C PHE A 152 -5.75 -3.15 -6.54
N GLN A 153 -5.50 -2.50 -7.68
CA GLN A 153 -4.34 -1.63 -7.86
C GLN A 153 -4.27 -0.50 -6.83
N LEU A 154 -5.39 0.17 -6.55
CA LEU A 154 -5.44 1.24 -5.55
C LEU A 154 -5.22 0.71 -4.13
N VAL A 155 -5.69 -0.51 -3.85
CA VAL A 155 -5.43 -1.16 -2.56
C VAL A 155 -3.94 -1.40 -2.39
N ASP A 156 -3.30 -1.93 -3.43
CA ASP A 156 -1.86 -2.21 -3.42
C ASP A 156 -1.04 -0.92 -3.27
N ASP A 157 -1.45 0.18 -3.92
CA ASP A 157 -0.81 1.48 -3.76
C ASP A 157 -0.97 2.03 -2.34
N LEU A 158 -2.18 2.00 -1.78
CA LEU A 158 -2.47 2.63 -0.49
C LEU A 158 -2.11 1.77 0.73
N MET A 159 -1.84 0.48 0.54
CA MET A 159 -1.29 -0.34 1.62
C MET A 159 0.21 -0.14 1.84
N GLU A 160 0.93 0.44 0.87
CA GLU A 160 2.39 0.61 0.95
C GLU A 160 2.87 1.30 2.24
N PRO A 161 2.26 2.42 2.71
CA PRO A 161 2.65 3.05 3.96
C PRO A 161 2.50 2.17 5.19
N PHE A 162 1.58 1.22 5.16
CA PHE A 162 1.27 0.35 6.30
C PHE A 162 2.09 -0.95 6.33
N ARG A 163 2.76 -1.30 5.23
CA ARG A 163 3.60 -2.51 5.17
C ARG A 163 4.66 -2.61 6.26
N PRO A 164 5.32 -1.51 6.71
CA PRO A 164 6.29 -1.58 7.81
C PRO A 164 5.69 -1.89 9.17
N LEU A 165 4.36 -1.87 9.32
CA LEU A 165 3.65 -2.15 10.57
C LEU A 165 3.25 -3.63 10.73
N VAL A 166 3.45 -4.44 9.70
CA VAL A 166 3.26 -5.89 9.66
C VAL A 166 4.54 -6.58 10.04
#